data_6010d2e177183a2d26facdbe62f87e0d
#
_entry.id   6010d2e177183a2d26facdbe62f87e0d
#
_cell.length_a   1.000
_cell.length_b   1.000
_cell.length_c   1.000
_cell.angle_alpha   90.00
_cell.angle_beta   90.00
_cell.angle_gamma   90.00
#
_symmetry.space_group_name_H-M   'P 1'
#
loop_
_entity.id
_entity.type
_entity.pdbx_description
1 polymer ?
#
loop_
_entity_poly.entity_id
_entity_poly.type
_entity_poly.pdbx_seq_one_letter_code
_entity_poly.pdbx_strand_id
1 'polypeptide(L)'
;MQREKGCPGRTKEEAQKPSPICGPVRCADIRLEENLRAETVKWQERAQDLYGRVTGEDDFLENASAYIRDCQYFLDKGDLIRAFEAVIWAWAWMEIGLRKGILMQRD
;
A
#
# COMPACT_ATOMS: atom_id res chain seq x y z
N MET A 1 6.46 30.91 -3.21
CA MET A 1 5.96 30.54 -2.71
C MET A 1 5.79 29.81 -2.23
N GLN A 2 6.17 29.87 -2.11
CA GLN A 2 5.93 29.30 -1.48
C GLN A 2 5.86 28.64 -1.09
N ARG A 3 6.13 29.29 -1.75
CA ARG A 3 6.00 28.87 -1.16
C ARG A 3 5.92 28.17 -0.66
N GLU A 4 6.29 28.61 -0.82
CA GLU A 4 6.10 28.12 -0.11
C GLU A 4 5.94 27.45 0.26
N LYS A 5 6.31 28.03 -0.06
CA LYS A 5 6.08 27.59 0.57
C LYS A 5 5.83 26.87 1.05
N GLY A 6 6.58 27.55 0.45
CA GLY A 6 6.12 27.21 1.12
C GLY A 6 6.16 26.48 1.67
N CYS A 7 6.36 26.93 1.41
CA CYS A 7 6.11 26.57 2.13
C CYS A 7 6.29 26.15 2.52
N PRO A 8 6.69 26.41 2.47
CA PRO A 8 6.64 26.17 3.16
C PRO A 8 6.91 25.66 3.74
N GLY A 9 7.65 26.21 3.22
CA GLY A 9 7.39 26.07 3.92
C GLY A 9 7.74 25.50 4.46
N ARG A 10 8.02 25.82 4.34
CA ARG A 10 8.04 25.64 5.04
C ARG A 10 8.38 25.09 5.40
N THR A 11 8.82 25.53 5.00
CA THR A 11 8.85 25.38 5.71
C THR A 11 9.23 24.73 6.25
N LYS A 12 9.77 25.08 5.92
CA LYS A 12 9.82 24.77 6.71
C LYS A 12 9.60 24.18 7.46
N GLU A 13 9.85 24.58 7.45
CA GLU A 13 9.33 24.26 8.36
C GLU A 13 8.83 23.62 8.84
N GLU A 14 9.17 24.09 8.65
CA GLU A 14 8.49 23.66 9.30
C GLU A 14 8.48 22.76 9.51
N ALA A 15 9.05 23.21 9.03
CA ALA A 15 8.85 22.53 9.39
C ALA A 15 9.10 21.72 9.75
N GLN A 16 9.38 21.92 9.84
CA GLN A 16 9.38 21.33 10.49
C GLN A 16 9.38 20.74 11.15
N LYS A 17 9.46 21.11 11.42
CA LYS A 17 9.38 20.84 12.48
C LYS A 17 9.42 20.16 13.11
N PRO A 18 9.64 20.31 13.38
CA PRO A 18 9.72 19.84 14.30
C PRO A 18 9.79 19.27 14.83
N SER A 19 9.80 19.54 15.05
CA SER A 19 9.87 19.07 15.85
C SER A 19 9.80 18.56 16.51
N PRO A 20 9.85 18.74 16.81
CA PRO A 20 10.07 18.20 17.62
C PRO A 20 9.85 17.44 18.11
N ILE A 21 9.88 17.59 18.09
CA ILE A 21 9.68 16.89 18.58
C ILE A 21 9.43 16.11 19.01
N CYS A 22 9.43 16.45 19.04
CA CYS A 22 9.50 15.44 19.68
C CYS A 22 8.64 14.70 20.47
N GLY A 23 8.61 14.36 21.00
CA GLY A 23 8.10 13.79 22.04
C GLY A 23 6.91 12.93 21.96
N PRO A 24 5.87 13.37 22.52
CA PRO A 24 4.70 12.54 22.82
C PRO A 24 3.98 11.98 21.62
N VAL A 25 4.31 12.50 20.51
CA VAL A 25 3.69 12.05 19.27
C VAL A 25 3.81 10.56 19.05
N ARG A 26 4.71 9.95 19.74
CA ARG A 26 5.07 8.56 19.52
C ARG A 26 3.92 7.59 19.63
N CYS A 27 3.02 7.83 20.59
CA CYS A 27 1.89 6.91 20.75
C CYS A 27 1.02 6.86 19.51
N ALA A 28 0.72 8.03 18.94
CA ALA A 28 -0.09 8.09 17.75
C ALA A 28 0.63 7.47 16.57
N ASP A 29 1.93 7.73 16.46
CA ASP A 29 2.73 7.19 15.37
C ASP A 29 2.80 5.67 15.43
N ILE A 30 2.98 5.12 16.61
CA ILE A 30 3.05 3.69 16.79
C ILE A 30 1.71 3.05 16.43
N ARG A 31 0.62 3.66 16.84
CA ARG A 31 -0.69 3.14 16.53
C ARG A 31 -0.98 3.14 15.04
N LEU A 32 -0.57 4.21 14.36
CA LEU A 32 -0.75 4.29 12.92
C LEU A 32 0.07 3.22 12.22
N GLU A 33 1.29 3.03 12.64
CA GLU A 33 2.15 2.01 12.04
C GLU A 33 1.57 0.62 12.23
N GLU A 34 1.09 0.33 13.43
CA GLU A 34 0.50 -0.98 13.71
C GLU A 34 -0.76 -1.19 12.89
N ASN A 35 -1.60 -0.16 12.77
CA ASN A 35 -2.80 -0.25 11.96
C ASN A 35 -2.47 -0.46 10.49
N LEU A 36 -1.47 0.25 10.01
CA LEU A 36 -1.08 0.12 8.61
C LEU A 36 -0.55 -1.28 8.32
N ARG A 37 0.25 -1.81 9.24
CA ARG A 37 0.77 -3.17 9.07
C ARG A 37 -0.38 -4.18 9.06
N ALA A 38 -1.31 -4.05 9.97
CA ALA A 38 -2.44 -4.97 10.06
C ALA A 38 -3.29 -4.91 8.79
N GLU A 39 -3.56 -3.71 8.30
CA GLU A 39 -4.31 -3.57 7.06
C GLU A 39 -3.57 -4.16 5.87
N THR A 40 -2.27 -3.93 5.81
CA THR A 40 -1.47 -4.46 4.71
C THR A 40 -1.51 -5.98 4.70
N VAL A 41 -1.32 -6.60 5.85
CA VAL A 41 -1.35 -8.06 5.94
C VAL A 41 -2.72 -8.60 5.58
N LYS A 42 -3.77 -7.93 6.05
CA LYS A 42 -5.14 -8.35 5.75
C LYS A 42 -5.40 -8.34 4.25
N TRP A 43 -5.02 -7.26 3.58
CA TRP A 43 -5.23 -7.15 2.14
C TRP A 43 -4.34 -8.09 1.36
N GLN A 44 -3.12 -8.35 1.88
CA GLN A 44 -2.24 -9.31 1.23
C GLN A 44 -2.86 -10.70 1.25
N GLU A 45 -3.44 -11.10 2.38
CA GLU A 45 -4.09 -12.40 2.47
C GLU A 45 -5.28 -12.49 1.53
N ARG A 46 -6.06 -11.42 1.47
CA ARG A 46 -7.20 -11.38 0.56
C ARG A 46 -6.77 -11.45 -0.89
N ALA A 47 -5.71 -10.72 -1.23
CA ALA A 47 -5.21 -10.72 -2.60
C ALA A 47 -4.67 -12.08 -2.99
N GLN A 48 -3.94 -12.72 -2.09
CA GLN A 48 -3.42 -14.06 -2.35
C GLN A 48 -4.54 -15.07 -2.54
N ASP A 49 -5.56 -14.97 -1.71
CA ASP A 49 -6.71 -15.86 -1.80
C ASP A 49 -7.44 -15.67 -3.13
N LEU A 50 -7.68 -14.42 -3.50
CA LEU A 50 -8.35 -14.15 -4.77
C LEU A 50 -7.49 -14.60 -5.95
N TYR A 51 -6.20 -14.34 -5.88
CA TYR A 51 -5.29 -14.74 -6.96
C TYR A 51 -5.37 -16.24 -7.20
N GLY A 52 -5.51 -17.02 -6.13
CA GLY A 52 -5.61 -18.46 -6.27
C GLY A 52 -6.92 -18.93 -6.90
N ARG A 53 -7.89 -18.03 -7.03
CA ARG A 53 -9.21 -18.39 -7.54
C ARG A 53 -9.57 -17.73 -8.86
N VAL A 54 -8.67 -16.94 -9.44
CA VAL A 54 -8.96 -16.28 -10.71
C VAL A 54 -8.14 -16.93 -11.82
N THR A 55 -8.72 -16.91 -13.02
CA THR A 55 -8.05 -17.36 -14.24
C THR A 55 -8.34 -16.36 -15.33
N GLY A 56 -7.54 -16.38 -16.39
CA GLY A 56 -7.79 -15.51 -17.52
C GLY A 56 -6.52 -15.01 -18.14
N GLU A 57 -6.55 -13.75 -18.54
CA GLU A 57 -5.47 -13.11 -19.28
C GLU A 57 -4.15 -13.16 -18.50
N ASP A 58 -3.11 -13.70 -19.14
CA ASP A 58 -1.82 -13.88 -18.47
C ASP A 58 -1.22 -12.56 -17.99
N ASP A 59 -1.35 -11.50 -18.80
CA ASP A 59 -0.79 -10.21 -18.41
C ASP A 59 -1.38 -9.70 -17.10
N PHE A 60 -2.70 -9.84 -16.95
CA PHE A 60 -3.35 -9.42 -15.72
C PHE A 60 -2.90 -10.25 -14.53
N LEU A 61 -2.79 -11.57 -14.74
CA LEU A 61 -2.36 -12.45 -13.66
C LEU A 61 -0.92 -12.19 -13.27
N GLU A 62 -0.07 -11.94 -14.26
CA GLU A 62 1.33 -11.67 -14.00
C GLU A 62 1.52 -10.38 -13.25
N ASN A 63 0.79 -9.33 -13.63
CA ASN A 63 0.85 -8.05 -12.91
C ASN A 63 0.35 -8.20 -11.48
N ALA A 64 -0.76 -8.88 -11.29
CA ALA A 64 -1.28 -9.09 -9.95
C ALA A 64 -0.27 -9.85 -9.09
N SER A 65 0.32 -10.90 -9.65
CA SER A 65 1.31 -11.70 -8.94
C SER A 65 2.54 -10.85 -8.57
N ALA A 66 3.00 -10.02 -9.49
CA ALA A 66 4.15 -9.16 -9.24
C ALA A 66 3.89 -8.20 -8.09
N TYR A 67 2.71 -7.61 -8.06
CA TYR A 67 2.38 -6.67 -6.98
C TYR A 67 2.23 -7.39 -5.63
N ILE A 68 1.73 -8.62 -5.65
CA ILE A 68 1.65 -9.40 -4.41
C ILE A 68 3.06 -9.68 -3.88
N ARG A 69 3.98 -10.05 -4.77
CA ARG A 69 5.37 -10.27 -4.37
C ARG A 69 6.02 -8.98 -3.88
N ASP A 70 5.73 -7.85 -4.55
CA ASP A 70 6.26 -6.57 -4.11
C ASP A 70 5.78 -6.23 -2.71
N CYS A 71 4.51 -6.52 -2.42
CA CYS A 71 3.97 -6.29 -1.09
C CYS A 71 4.79 -7.03 -0.04
N GLN A 72 5.07 -8.30 -0.28
CA GLN A 72 5.86 -9.08 0.67
C GLN A 72 7.28 -8.52 0.80
N TYR A 73 7.87 -8.15 -0.32
CA TYR A 73 9.20 -7.56 -0.30
C TYR A 73 9.25 -6.32 0.59
N PHE A 74 8.29 -5.43 0.42
CA PHE A 74 8.27 -4.20 1.20
C PHE A 74 7.93 -4.46 2.67
N LEU A 75 7.06 -5.44 2.93
CA LEU A 75 6.79 -5.83 4.32
C LEU A 75 8.07 -6.30 5.01
N ASP A 76 8.85 -7.10 4.31
CA ASP A 76 10.11 -7.61 4.87
C ASP A 76 11.09 -6.49 5.14
N LYS A 77 11.02 -5.43 4.36
CA LYS A 77 11.88 -4.26 4.54
C LYS A 77 11.34 -3.28 5.59
N GLY A 78 10.14 -3.50 6.05
CA GLY A 78 9.51 -2.58 6.99
C GLY A 78 8.93 -1.34 6.32
N ASP A 79 8.83 -1.35 4.99
CA ASP A 79 8.29 -0.23 4.23
C ASP A 79 6.80 -0.43 4.05
N LEU A 80 6.05 -0.05 5.06
CA LEU A 80 4.63 -0.35 5.11
C LEU A 80 3.82 0.43 4.08
N ILE A 81 4.27 1.65 3.78
CA ILE A 81 3.54 2.47 2.82
C ILE A 81 3.59 1.83 1.44
N ARG A 82 4.79 1.43 1.01
CA ARG A 82 4.91 0.80 -0.31
C ARG A 82 4.29 -0.58 -0.34
N ALA A 83 4.35 -1.30 0.79
CA ALA A 83 3.71 -2.60 0.86
C ALA A 83 2.20 -2.48 0.68
N PHE A 84 1.59 -1.53 1.38
CA PHE A 84 0.15 -1.31 1.26
C PHE A 84 -0.22 -0.88 -0.15
N GLU A 85 0.57 0.03 -0.71
CA GLU A 85 0.35 0.51 -2.07
C GLU A 85 0.37 -0.65 -3.06
N ALA A 86 1.38 -1.52 -2.94
CA ALA A 86 1.52 -2.64 -3.86
C ALA A 86 0.33 -3.59 -3.78
N VAL A 87 -0.11 -3.90 -2.58
CA VAL A 87 -1.20 -4.88 -2.44
C VAL A 87 -2.52 -4.31 -2.94
N ILE A 88 -2.74 -3.01 -2.80
CA ILE A 88 -3.95 -2.40 -3.34
C ILE A 88 -3.93 -2.46 -4.87
N TRP A 89 -2.78 -2.24 -5.50
CA TRP A 89 -2.66 -2.39 -6.94
C TRP A 89 -2.93 -3.83 -7.38
N ALA A 90 -2.43 -4.81 -6.62
CA ALA A 90 -2.70 -6.22 -6.94
C ALA A 90 -4.20 -6.49 -6.92
N TRP A 91 -4.85 -6.05 -5.86
CA TRP A 91 -6.29 -6.22 -5.74
C TRP A 91 -7.03 -5.53 -6.88
N ALA A 92 -6.61 -4.29 -7.21
CA ALA A 92 -7.26 -3.53 -8.27
C ALA A 92 -7.15 -4.23 -9.61
N TRP A 93 -5.97 -4.78 -9.94
CA TRP A 93 -5.81 -5.51 -11.20
C TRP A 93 -6.80 -6.66 -11.29
N MET A 94 -6.94 -7.41 -10.23
CA MET A 94 -7.84 -8.55 -10.24
C MET A 94 -9.29 -8.13 -10.28
N GLU A 95 -9.64 -7.11 -9.49
CA GLU A 95 -11.01 -6.62 -9.45
C GLU A 95 -11.46 -6.07 -10.80
N ILE A 96 -10.60 -5.27 -11.42
CA ILE A 96 -10.90 -4.70 -12.74
C ILE A 96 -11.00 -5.81 -13.78
N GLY A 97 -10.07 -6.77 -13.74
CA GLY A 97 -10.11 -7.89 -14.65
C GLY A 97 -11.40 -8.67 -14.56
N LEU A 98 -11.87 -8.90 -13.35
CA LEU A 98 -13.13 -9.60 -13.14
C LEU A 98 -14.31 -8.81 -13.67
N ARG A 99 -14.33 -7.51 -13.41
CA ARG A 99 -15.44 -6.65 -13.85
C ARG A 99 -15.50 -6.54 -15.36
N LYS A 100 -14.37 -6.58 -16.02
CA LYS A 100 -14.31 -6.45 -17.47
C LYS A 100 -14.42 -7.80 -18.20
N GLY A 101 -14.47 -8.88 -17.46
CA GLY A 101 -14.52 -10.20 -18.08
C GLY A 101 -13.18 -10.68 -18.62
N ILE A 102 -12.10 -9.95 -18.29
CA ILE A 102 -10.76 -10.36 -18.66
C ILE A 102 -10.30 -11.53 -17.78
N LEU A 103 -10.73 -11.51 -16.55
CA LEU A 103 -10.49 -12.59 -15.61
C LEU A 103 -11.81 -13.22 -15.21
N MET A 104 -11.74 -14.47 -14.79
CA MET A 104 -12.90 -15.19 -14.31
C MET A 104 -12.55 -15.85 -12.99
N GLN A 105 -13.53 -15.92 -12.10
CA GLN A 105 -13.34 -16.53 -10.81
C GLN A 105 -13.76 -17.99 -10.88
N ARG A 106 -12.88 -18.85 -10.37
CA ARG A 106 -13.20 -20.28 -10.28
C ARG A 106 -13.99 -20.55 -9.00
N ASP A 107 -14.81 -21.53 -9.06
CA ASP A 107 -15.57 -21.95 -7.88
C ASP A 107 -14.82 -22.90 -6.97
#